data_a6e9360b605483ceefafad7dc874f616
#
_entry.id   a6e9360b605483ceefafad7dc874f616
#
_cell.length_a   1.000
_cell.length_b   1.000
_cell.length_c   1.000
_cell.angle_alpha   90.00
_cell.angle_beta   90.00
_cell.angle_gamma   90.00
#
_symmetry.space_group_name_H-M   'P 1'
#
loop_
_entity.id
_entity.type
_entity.pdbx_description
1 polymer ?
#
loop_
_entity_poly.entity_id
_entity_poly.type
_entity_poly.pdbx_seq_one_letter_code
_entity_poly.pdbx_strand_id
1 'polypeptide(L)'
;MKTTPFTEIHKALGAKMHEFAGYDMPIEYPTGIIEEHMTVVKGVGVFDVSHMGEFWVKGPNALQFIQDITTNDASKLKVGDIQYTCFPNEQGGIVDDLLVYHYEDEKYLLVVNAANIEKDWAWCQSHNAAGAILENSCDNVGQLAVQGPLAQQVLQRLTDVDLSTIPYYTFKVGTFAGCPEVILSNTGYTGAGGFEIYFYPQYGEKIWNAIFEAGKPEGIRPIGLGARDTLRLEVGFCLYGNDITDTTSPLEAGLGWITKLIPEKNFPSKAFFEQQKAEGIKRKLVAFKLSDKGVPRSHYEIADADGNIIGEVTSGTMSPTLKTGIGMGYVKKEFSAIGTPIYIVVRGRKLAAEVVKPPMRLVD
;
A
#
# COMPACT_ATOMS: atom_id res chain seq x y z
N MET A 1 -14.50 -18.67 2.33
CA MET A 1 -13.94 -17.37 1.98
C MET A 1 -14.81 -16.29 2.58
N LYS A 2 -14.19 -15.23 3.11
CA LYS A 2 -14.91 -14.01 3.55
C LYS A 2 -15.36 -13.20 2.32
N THR A 3 -16.36 -12.37 2.52
CA THR A 3 -16.91 -11.47 1.50
C THR A 3 -16.79 -10.01 1.95
N THR A 4 -16.80 -9.09 1.00
CA THR A 4 -16.94 -7.66 1.26
C THR A 4 -18.40 -7.22 1.03
N PRO A 5 -18.78 -5.99 1.41
CA PRO A 5 -20.10 -5.46 1.07
C PRO A 5 -20.39 -5.42 -0.44
N PHE A 6 -19.38 -5.58 -1.27
CA PHE A 6 -19.46 -5.43 -2.74
C PHE A 6 -19.31 -6.74 -3.51
N THR A 7 -19.09 -7.87 -2.85
CA THR A 7 -18.80 -9.15 -3.52
C THR A 7 -19.86 -9.53 -4.57
N GLU A 8 -21.15 -9.38 -4.25
CA GLU A 8 -22.22 -9.69 -5.21
C GLU A 8 -22.31 -8.67 -6.35
N ILE A 9 -21.95 -7.41 -6.08
CA ILE A 9 -21.85 -6.38 -7.12
C ILE A 9 -20.73 -6.71 -8.11
N HIS A 10 -19.57 -7.14 -7.62
CA HIS A 10 -18.44 -7.56 -8.48
C HIS A 10 -18.84 -8.72 -9.39
N LYS A 11 -19.51 -9.74 -8.84
CA LYS A 11 -20.01 -10.88 -9.60
C LYS A 11 -21.02 -10.45 -10.68
N ALA A 12 -21.96 -9.57 -10.30
CA ALA A 12 -22.96 -9.06 -11.23
C ALA A 12 -22.36 -8.23 -12.38
N LEU A 13 -21.21 -7.57 -12.12
CA LEU A 13 -20.45 -6.84 -13.13
C LEU A 13 -19.53 -7.75 -13.98
N GLY A 14 -19.56 -9.06 -13.76
CA GLY A 14 -18.78 -10.05 -14.50
C GLY A 14 -17.30 -10.08 -14.13
N ALA A 15 -16.95 -9.62 -12.92
CA ALA A 15 -15.58 -9.70 -12.43
C ALA A 15 -15.09 -11.15 -12.33
N LYS A 16 -13.83 -11.35 -12.68
CA LYS A 16 -13.11 -12.58 -12.40
C LYS A 16 -12.69 -12.58 -10.93
N MET A 17 -13.43 -13.35 -10.13
CA MET A 17 -13.21 -13.45 -8.70
C MET A 17 -12.11 -14.46 -8.38
N HIS A 18 -11.32 -14.16 -7.35
CA HIS A 18 -10.27 -15.05 -6.85
C HIS A 18 -10.11 -14.87 -5.34
N GLU A 19 -9.66 -15.93 -4.68
CA GLU A 19 -9.27 -15.84 -3.28
C GLU A 19 -8.05 -14.92 -3.13
N PHE A 20 -8.16 -13.93 -2.26
CA PHE A 20 -7.08 -13.04 -1.87
C PHE A 20 -7.16 -12.73 -0.37
N ALA A 21 -6.14 -13.11 0.37
CA ALA A 21 -6.08 -12.90 1.82
C ALA A 21 -7.31 -13.43 2.59
N GLY A 22 -7.86 -14.54 2.15
CA GLY A 22 -9.05 -15.15 2.73
C GLY A 22 -10.40 -14.61 2.22
N TYR A 23 -10.38 -13.60 1.36
CA TYR A 23 -11.57 -12.96 0.78
C TYR A 23 -11.80 -13.37 -0.68
N ASP A 24 -13.08 -13.35 -1.11
CA ASP A 24 -13.48 -13.48 -2.51
C ASP A 24 -13.42 -12.10 -3.19
N MET A 25 -12.34 -11.84 -3.95
CA MET A 25 -12.01 -10.51 -4.46
C MET A 25 -11.97 -10.44 -5.99
N PRO A 26 -12.33 -9.30 -6.60
CA PRO A 26 -12.22 -9.11 -8.04
C PRO A 26 -10.75 -8.90 -8.44
N ILE A 27 -10.23 -9.77 -9.31
CA ILE A 27 -8.88 -9.61 -9.88
C ILE A 27 -8.92 -8.69 -11.09
N GLU A 28 -9.89 -8.90 -11.98
CA GLU A 28 -10.13 -8.06 -13.15
C GLU A 28 -11.60 -8.10 -13.54
N TYR A 29 -12.04 -7.06 -14.21
CA TYR A 29 -13.34 -6.99 -14.85
C TYR A 29 -13.24 -7.32 -16.35
N PRO A 30 -14.35 -7.45 -17.09
CA PRO A 30 -14.32 -7.83 -18.52
C PRO A 30 -13.46 -6.94 -19.42
N THR A 31 -13.18 -5.71 -19.00
CA THR A 31 -12.29 -4.78 -19.76
C THR A 31 -10.82 -5.18 -19.67
N GLY A 32 -10.43 -5.97 -18.67
CA GLY A 32 -9.07 -6.45 -18.49
C GLY A 32 -8.13 -5.47 -17.78
N ILE A 33 -7.05 -6.01 -17.24
CA ILE A 33 -6.11 -5.31 -16.35
C ILE A 33 -5.50 -4.06 -17.02
N ILE A 34 -5.13 -4.15 -18.30
CA ILE A 34 -4.47 -3.02 -19.01
C ILE A 34 -5.41 -1.83 -19.12
N GLU A 35 -6.66 -2.06 -19.51
CA GLU A 35 -7.65 -0.98 -19.65
C GLU A 35 -8.04 -0.41 -18.27
N GLU A 36 -8.18 -1.26 -17.26
CA GLU A 36 -8.42 -0.83 -15.89
C GLU A 36 -7.28 0.05 -15.36
N HIS A 37 -6.04 -0.37 -15.56
CA HIS A 37 -4.86 0.41 -15.22
C HIS A 37 -4.86 1.79 -15.89
N MET A 38 -5.09 1.84 -17.20
CA MET A 38 -5.09 3.09 -17.95
C MET A 38 -6.28 3.99 -17.58
N THR A 39 -7.40 3.41 -17.19
CA THR A 39 -8.56 4.16 -16.64
C THR A 39 -8.17 4.95 -15.40
N VAL A 40 -7.41 4.34 -14.48
CA VAL A 40 -6.91 5.02 -13.27
C VAL A 40 -5.88 6.09 -13.61
N VAL A 41 -4.92 5.78 -14.48
CA VAL A 41 -3.85 6.74 -14.84
C VAL A 41 -4.41 8.00 -15.52
N LYS A 42 -5.44 7.86 -16.35
CA LYS A 42 -5.96 8.96 -17.19
C LYS A 42 -7.28 9.56 -16.71
N GLY A 43 -7.99 8.88 -15.84
CA GLY A 43 -9.36 9.24 -15.48
C GLY A 43 -9.67 8.97 -14.01
N VAL A 44 -10.59 8.02 -13.76
CA VAL A 44 -10.99 7.64 -12.39
C VAL A 44 -11.45 6.19 -12.35
N GLY A 45 -10.97 5.46 -11.35
CA GLY A 45 -11.36 4.09 -11.06
C GLY A 45 -11.67 3.87 -9.59
N VAL A 46 -12.48 2.85 -9.30
CA VAL A 46 -12.90 2.47 -7.95
C VAL A 46 -12.42 1.07 -7.63
N PHE A 47 -11.65 0.95 -6.55
CA PHE A 47 -11.21 -0.32 -5.99
C PHE A 47 -12.00 -0.63 -4.73
N ASP A 48 -12.51 -1.85 -4.62
CA ASP A 48 -12.92 -2.39 -3.34
C ASP A 48 -11.66 -2.81 -2.56
N VAL A 49 -11.42 -2.17 -1.43
CA VAL A 49 -10.33 -2.48 -0.52
C VAL A 49 -10.84 -2.76 0.90
N SER A 50 -12.13 -3.15 1.00
CA SER A 50 -12.79 -3.47 2.27
C SER A 50 -12.23 -4.73 2.95
N HIS A 51 -11.31 -5.44 2.31
CA HIS A 51 -10.58 -6.57 2.90
C HIS A 51 -9.41 -6.13 3.80
N MET A 52 -9.02 -4.86 3.78
CA MET A 52 -8.00 -4.32 4.68
C MET A 52 -8.43 -4.45 6.13
N GLY A 53 -7.48 -4.37 7.06
CA GLY A 53 -7.74 -4.45 8.49
C GLY A 53 -7.70 -3.10 9.16
N GLU A 54 -8.60 -2.88 10.12
CA GLU A 54 -8.72 -1.64 10.87
C GLU A 54 -8.77 -1.92 12.38
N PHE A 55 -7.81 -1.33 13.09
CA PHE A 55 -7.73 -1.42 14.55
C PHE A 55 -7.80 -0.03 15.17
N TRP A 56 -8.73 0.18 16.08
CA TRP A 56 -8.75 1.37 16.92
C TRP A 56 -7.80 1.20 18.09
N VAL A 57 -7.04 2.26 18.36
CA VAL A 57 -6.17 2.41 19.53
C VAL A 57 -6.61 3.64 20.29
N LYS A 58 -7.06 3.47 21.54
CA LYS A 58 -7.74 4.51 22.32
C LYS A 58 -7.13 4.67 23.71
N GLY A 59 -7.42 5.83 24.31
CA GLY A 59 -7.09 6.14 25.69
C GLY A 59 -5.76 6.89 25.84
N PRO A 60 -5.42 7.29 27.07
CA PRO A 60 -4.27 8.16 27.36
C PRO A 60 -2.93 7.53 27.00
N ASN A 61 -2.87 6.21 26.86
CA ASN A 61 -1.67 5.47 26.51
C ASN A 61 -1.61 5.10 25.01
N ALA A 62 -2.54 5.57 24.19
CA ALA A 62 -2.62 5.22 22.77
C ALA A 62 -1.35 5.64 22.00
N LEU A 63 -0.89 6.87 22.16
CA LEU A 63 0.32 7.35 21.52
C LEU A 63 1.56 6.56 21.97
N GLN A 64 1.69 6.30 23.26
CA GLN A 64 2.84 5.54 23.77
C GLN A 64 2.87 4.13 23.18
N PHE A 65 1.72 3.44 23.13
CA PHE A 65 1.61 2.13 22.50
C PHE A 65 2.08 2.16 21.03
N ILE A 66 1.60 3.13 20.23
CA ILE A 66 2.00 3.25 18.82
C ILE A 66 3.51 3.53 18.70
N GLN A 67 4.05 4.39 19.57
CA GLN A 67 5.48 4.68 19.59
C GLN A 67 6.33 3.45 19.92
N ASP A 68 5.83 2.58 20.77
CA ASP A 68 6.55 1.37 21.22
C ASP A 68 6.58 0.26 20.16
N ILE A 69 5.65 0.25 19.22
CA ILE A 69 5.50 -0.86 18.26
C ILE A 69 5.75 -0.46 16.80
N THR A 70 5.99 0.80 16.50
CA THR A 70 6.22 1.29 15.13
C THR A 70 7.56 1.97 14.98
N THR A 71 8.09 1.96 13.76
CA THR A 71 9.40 2.55 13.44
C THR A 71 9.35 4.07 13.28
N ASN A 72 8.20 4.65 12.89
CA ASN A 72 8.07 6.07 12.64
C ASN A 72 7.66 6.85 13.90
N ASP A 73 7.79 8.15 13.90
CA ASP A 73 7.49 9.02 15.04
C ASP A 73 6.06 9.55 14.99
N ALA A 74 5.13 8.81 15.61
CA ALA A 74 3.72 9.18 15.68
C ALA A 74 3.46 10.43 16.56
N SER A 75 4.41 10.85 17.40
CA SER A 75 4.28 12.06 18.22
C SER A 75 4.24 13.35 17.38
N LYS A 76 4.61 13.28 16.12
CA LYS A 76 4.57 14.42 15.17
C LYS A 76 3.20 14.59 14.51
N LEU A 77 2.31 13.59 14.62
CA LEU A 77 0.99 13.67 14.01
C LEU A 77 0.08 14.63 14.80
N LYS A 78 -0.60 15.47 14.06
CA LYS A 78 -1.75 16.25 14.56
C LYS A 78 -3.04 15.50 14.22
N VAL A 79 -4.14 15.83 14.90
CA VAL A 79 -5.47 15.32 14.53
C VAL A 79 -5.74 15.65 13.05
N GLY A 80 -6.11 14.64 12.28
CA GLY A 80 -6.29 14.73 10.83
C GLY A 80 -5.08 14.28 10.00
N ASP A 81 -3.92 14.04 10.61
CA ASP A 81 -2.72 13.56 9.91
C ASP A 81 -2.71 12.03 9.79
N ILE A 82 -2.02 11.55 8.76
CA ILE A 82 -1.81 10.13 8.49
C ILE A 82 -0.30 9.88 8.35
N GLN A 83 0.16 8.75 8.83
CA GLN A 83 1.57 8.36 8.75
C GLN A 83 1.74 6.93 8.25
N TYR A 84 2.64 6.74 7.29
CA TYR A 84 3.13 5.44 6.89
C TYR A 84 4.24 4.98 7.83
N THR A 85 4.18 3.73 8.27
CA THR A 85 5.13 3.14 9.23
C THR A 85 5.22 1.63 9.06
N CYS A 86 6.12 1.00 9.81
CA CYS A 86 6.23 -0.45 9.91
C CYS A 86 6.10 -0.91 11.37
N PHE A 87 5.56 -2.11 11.58
CA PHE A 87 5.80 -2.91 12.77
C PHE A 87 7.12 -3.67 12.58
N PRO A 88 8.18 -3.37 13.32
CA PRO A 88 9.41 -4.17 13.29
C PRO A 88 9.28 -5.39 14.20
N ASN A 89 9.86 -6.53 13.79
CA ASN A 89 9.93 -7.70 14.66
C ASN A 89 11.21 -7.72 15.50
N GLU A 90 11.34 -8.70 16.39
CA GLU A 90 12.48 -8.85 17.32
C GLU A 90 13.78 -9.27 16.60
N GLN A 91 13.74 -9.69 15.34
CA GLN A 91 14.87 -10.17 14.56
C GLN A 91 15.33 -9.18 13.48
N GLY A 92 14.79 -7.96 13.49
CA GLY A 92 15.15 -6.91 12.52
C GLY A 92 14.41 -6.97 11.19
N GLY A 93 13.36 -7.76 11.11
CA GLY A 93 12.45 -7.80 9.96
C GLY A 93 11.19 -6.95 10.17
N ILE A 94 10.25 -7.06 9.26
CA ILE A 94 8.99 -6.31 9.25
C ILE A 94 7.81 -7.27 9.46
N VAL A 95 7.02 -7.04 10.50
CA VAL A 95 5.77 -7.78 10.75
C VAL A 95 4.72 -7.38 9.74
N ASP A 96 4.54 -6.07 9.54
CA ASP A 96 3.69 -5.46 8.51
C ASP A 96 4.06 -4.00 8.29
N ASP A 97 3.67 -3.45 7.15
CA ASP A 97 3.63 -2.01 6.90
C ASP A 97 2.18 -1.52 6.98
N LEU A 98 1.98 -0.34 7.52
CA LEU A 98 0.65 0.16 7.84
C LEU A 98 0.55 1.68 7.79
N LEU A 99 -0.70 2.16 7.84
CA LEU A 99 -1.01 3.57 8.05
C LEU A 99 -1.52 3.79 9.48
N VAL A 100 -1.08 4.89 10.08
CA VAL A 100 -1.56 5.39 11.37
C VAL A 100 -2.32 6.69 11.12
N TYR A 101 -3.59 6.72 11.47
CA TYR A 101 -4.47 7.89 11.41
C TYR A 101 -4.60 8.49 12.80
N HIS A 102 -4.24 9.76 12.98
CA HIS A 102 -4.55 10.47 14.23
C HIS A 102 -5.98 11.03 14.14
N TYR A 103 -6.94 10.25 14.64
CA TYR A 103 -8.37 10.51 14.43
C TYR A 103 -8.94 11.60 15.34
N GLU A 104 -8.66 11.51 16.63
CA GLU A 104 -9.02 12.45 17.70
C GLU A 104 -7.92 12.42 18.77
N ASP A 105 -7.99 13.30 19.73
CA ASP A 105 -7.12 13.21 20.90
C ASP A 105 -7.26 11.81 21.54
N GLU A 106 -6.13 11.18 21.84
CA GLU A 106 -6.08 9.83 22.42
C GLU A 106 -6.80 8.74 21.59
N LYS A 107 -6.97 8.95 20.28
CA LYS A 107 -7.66 7.98 19.42
C LYS A 107 -6.99 7.91 18.04
N TYR A 108 -6.55 6.72 17.69
CA TYR A 108 -5.87 6.42 16.43
C TYR A 108 -6.52 5.26 15.72
N LEU A 109 -6.45 5.27 14.38
CA LEU A 109 -6.84 4.14 13.55
C LEU A 109 -5.59 3.57 12.88
N LEU A 110 -5.34 2.29 13.06
CA LEU A 110 -4.32 1.54 12.33
C LEU A 110 -4.99 0.83 11.15
N VAL A 111 -4.46 1.02 9.94
CA VAL A 111 -4.92 0.33 8.74
C VAL A 111 -3.82 -0.59 8.26
N VAL A 112 -4.08 -1.90 8.31
CA VAL A 112 -3.12 -2.98 8.10
C VAL A 112 -3.46 -3.81 6.87
N ASN A 113 -2.46 -4.56 6.35
CA ASN A 113 -2.66 -5.42 5.20
C ASN A 113 -3.58 -6.62 5.50
N ALA A 114 -4.46 -6.93 4.57
CA ALA A 114 -5.49 -7.96 4.71
C ALA A 114 -4.92 -9.33 5.11
N ALA A 115 -3.83 -9.76 4.48
CA ALA A 115 -3.20 -11.05 4.76
C ALA A 115 -2.58 -11.14 6.16
N ASN A 116 -2.36 -10.01 6.81
CA ASN A 116 -1.67 -9.91 8.10
C ASN A 116 -2.61 -9.58 9.27
N ILE A 117 -3.91 -9.42 9.05
CA ILE A 117 -4.86 -8.96 10.09
C ILE A 117 -4.71 -9.75 11.40
N GLU A 118 -4.73 -11.08 11.34
CA GLU A 118 -4.65 -11.91 12.56
C GLU A 118 -3.26 -11.83 13.21
N LYS A 119 -2.21 -11.82 12.39
CA LYS A 119 -0.83 -11.67 12.85
C LYS A 119 -0.61 -10.30 13.52
N ASP A 120 -1.08 -9.24 12.88
CA ASP A 120 -0.93 -7.88 13.38
C ASP A 120 -1.75 -7.64 14.65
N TRP A 121 -2.97 -8.21 14.71
CA TRP A 121 -3.79 -8.14 15.91
C TRP A 121 -3.11 -8.83 17.10
N ALA A 122 -2.60 -10.05 16.88
CA ALA A 122 -1.83 -10.77 17.92
C ALA A 122 -0.56 -10.01 18.32
N TRP A 123 0.13 -9.40 17.37
CA TRP A 123 1.29 -8.54 17.62
C TRP A 123 0.94 -7.35 18.51
N CYS A 124 -0.13 -6.62 18.17
CA CYS A 124 -0.62 -5.49 18.96
C CYS A 124 -0.98 -5.93 20.39
N GLN A 125 -1.70 -7.04 20.55
CA GLN A 125 -2.09 -7.55 21.87
C GLN A 125 -0.88 -7.96 22.73
N SER A 126 0.10 -8.62 22.14
CA SER A 126 1.29 -9.12 22.85
C SER A 126 2.30 -8.01 23.19
N HIS A 127 2.23 -6.87 22.54
CA HIS A 127 3.15 -5.73 22.72
C HIS A 127 2.47 -4.51 23.37
N ASN A 128 1.32 -4.69 24.01
CA ASN A 128 0.57 -3.60 24.65
C ASN A 128 0.96 -3.41 26.12
N ALA A 129 2.25 -3.27 26.40
CA ALA A 129 2.72 -2.97 27.76
C ALA A 129 2.28 -1.59 28.27
N ALA A 130 2.06 -0.65 27.34
CA ALA A 130 1.55 0.67 27.67
C ALA A 130 0.11 0.65 28.22
N GLY A 131 -0.68 -0.39 27.90
CA GLY A 131 -2.05 -0.51 28.35
C GLY A 131 -3.05 0.36 27.57
N ALA A 132 -2.83 0.54 26.26
CA ALA A 132 -3.82 1.17 25.38
C ALA A 132 -5.08 0.30 25.23
N ILE A 133 -6.20 0.92 24.93
CA ILE A 133 -7.44 0.21 24.61
C ILE A 133 -7.42 -0.15 23.12
N LEU A 134 -7.41 -1.44 22.82
CA LEU A 134 -7.37 -1.96 21.45
C LEU A 134 -8.75 -2.50 21.05
N GLU A 135 -9.22 -2.16 19.86
CA GLU A 135 -10.46 -2.65 19.29
C GLU A 135 -10.26 -3.07 17.83
N ASN A 136 -10.54 -4.35 17.54
CA ASN A 136 -10.54 -4.83 16.17
C ASN A 136 -11.87 -4.49 15.50
N SER A 137 -11.84 -3.63 14.51
CA SER A 137 -13.02 -3.15 13.76
C SER A 137 -13.08 -3.61 12.31
N CYS A 138 -12.31 -4.60 11.93
CA CYS A 138 -12.24 -5.08 10.53
C CYS A 138 -13.61 -5.43 9.92
N ASP A 139 -14.52 -6.00 10.72
CA ASP A 139 -15.86 -6.37 10.24
C ASP A 139 -16.84 -5.18 10.23
N ASN A 140 -16.46 -4.03 10.78
CA ASN A 140 -17.30 -2.85 10.95
C ASN A 140 -16.94 -1.69 10.01
N VAL A 141 -16.00 -1.90 9.11
CA VAL A 141 -15.52 -0.87 8.17
C VAL A 141 -15.57 -1.39 6.74
N GLY A 142 -16.22 -0.63 5.86
CA GLY A 142 -16.08 -0.77 4.42
C GLY A 142 -15.12 0.28 3.89
N GLN A 143 -14.35 -0.05 2.88
CA GLN A 143 -13.36 0.85 2.31
C GLN A 143 -13.34 0.78 0.79
N LEU A 144 -13.45 1.94 0.14
CA LEU A 144 -13.26 2.11 -1.30
C LEU A 144 -12.10 3.06 -1.56
N ALA A 145 -11.24 2.70 -2.50
CA ALA A 145 -10.24 3.61 -3.04
C ALA A 145 -10.71 4.14 -4.39
N VAL A 146 -10.94 5.45 -4.49
CA VAL A 146 -11.34 6.14 -5.72
C VAL A 146 -10.14 6.93 -6.21
N GLN A 147 -9.52 6.45 -7.27
CA GLN A 147 -8.18 6.86 -7.69
C GLN A 147 -8.15 7.34 -9.14
N GLY A 148 -7.28 8.31 -9.38
CA GLY A 148 -7.06 8.91 -10.68
C GLY A 148 -7.19 10.43 -10.65
N PRO A 149 -6.71 11.14 -11.70
CA PRO A 149 -6.72 12.60 -11.75
C PRO A 149 -8.12 13.22 -11.68
N LEU A 150 -9.17 12.48 -12.02
CA LEU A 150 -10.55 12.96 -11.96
C LEU A 150 -11.29 12.55 -10.67
N ALA A 151 -10.65 11.82 -9.77
CA ALA A 151 -11.30 11.28 -8.57
C ALA A 151 -11.85 12.39 -7.66
N GLN A 152 -11.05 13.42 -7.36
CA GLN A 152 -11.50 14.52 -6.51
C GLN A 152 -12.73 15.24 -7.09
N GLN A 153 -12.75 15.50 -8.38
CA GLN A 153 -13.87 16.14 -9.07
C GLN A 153 -15.18 15.32 -8.96
N VAL A 154 -15.07 14.01 -9.12
CA VAL A 154 -16.23 13.11 -8.98
C VAL A 154 -16.73 13.10 -7.54
N LEU A 155 -15.83 12.87 -6.59
CA LEU A 155 -16.18 12.73 -5.17
C LEU A 155 -16.73 14.04 -4.57
N GLN A 156 -16.27 15.20 -5.04
CA GLN A 156 -16.73 16.50 -4.55
C GLN A 156 -18.24 16.72 -4.77
N ARG A 157 -18.83 16.02 -5.71
CA ARG A 157 -20.30 16.08 -5.96
C ARG A 157 -21.13 15.40 -4.88
N LEU A 158 -20.49 14.63 -4.01
CA LEU A 158 -21.14 13.76 -3.00
C LEU A 158 -20.95 14.22 -1.56
N THR A 159 -20.24 15.32 -1.35
CA THR A 159 -19.94 15.83 -0.01
C THR A 159 -19.81 17.35 0.01
N ASP A 160 -20.21 17.96 1.13
CA ASP A 160 -20.00 19.39 1.40
C ASP A 160 -18.58 19.67 1.96
N VAL A 161 -17.83 18.64 2.30
CA VAL A 161 -16.43 18.79 2.70
C VAL A 161 -15.63 19.21 1.47
N ASP A 162 -14.92 20.34 1.54
CA ASP A 162 -14.04 20.77 0.46
C ASP A 162 -12.81 19.85 0.40
N LEU A 163 -12.82 18.91 -0.57
CA LEU A 163 -11.77 17.91 -0.76
C LEU A 163 -10.45 18.55 -1.18
N SER A 164 -10.47 19.71 -1.85
CA SER A 164 -9.27 20.44 -2.27
C SER A 164 -8.45 20.95 -1.08
N THR A 165 -9.06 21.05 0.09
CA THR A 165 -8.44 21.50 1.35
C THR A 165 -7.86 20.37 2.18
N ILE A 166 -7.87 19.13 1.67
CA ILE A 166 -7.31 17.94 2.35
C ILE A 166 -5.94 17.63 1.72
N PRO A 167 -4.82 18.01 2.34
CA PRO A 167 -3.49 17.71 1.83
C PRO A 167 -3.22 16.20 1.74
N TYR A 168 -2.29 15.81 0.90
CA TYR A 168 -1.85 14.42 0.80
C TYR A 168 -1.39 13.89 2.18
N TYR A 169 -1.79 12.67 2.54
CA TYR A 169 -1.59 12.06 3.87
C TYR A 169 -2.28 12.82 5.02
N THR A 170 -3.45 13.38 4.73
CA THR A 170 -4.39 13.88 5.75
C THR A 170 -5.81 13.42 5.41
N PHE A 171 -6.72 13.57 6.36
CA PHE A 171 -8.11 13.20 6.20
C PHE A 171 -9.06 14.16 6.92
N LYS A 172 -10.30 14.13 6.52
CA LYS A 172 -11.44 14.73 7.23
C LYS A 172 -12.55 13.72 7.40
N VAL A 173 -13.37 13.91 8.38
CA VAL A 173 -14.60 13.14 8.61
C VAL A 173 -15.79 14.01 8.29
N GLY A 174 -16.74 13.48 7.54
CA GLY A 174 -17.94 14.22 7.17
C GLY A 174 -19.03 13.34 6.60
N THR A 175 -20.09 14.00 6.14
CA THR A 175 -21.18 13.33 5.42
C THR A 175 -20.77 13.13 3.96
N PHE A 176 -20.95 11.92 3.46
CA PHE A 176 -20.66 11.56 2.08
C PHE A 176 -21.81 10.74 1.48
N ALA A 177 -22.32 11.14 0.32
CA ALA A 177 -23.51 10.52 -0.30
C ALA A 177 -24.71 10.40 0.67
N GLY A 178 -24.87 11.36 1.58
CA GLY A 178 -25.90 11.35 2.64
C GLY A 178 -25.66 10.32 3.75
N CYS A 179 -24.45 9.74 3.84
CA CYS A 179 -24.04 8.85 4.93
C CYS A 179 -23.14 9.61 5.90
N PRO A 180 -23.39 9.54 7.22
CA PRO A 180 -22.59 10.25 8.21
C PRO A 180 -21.29 9.53 8.54
N GLU A 181 -20.37 10.23 9.19
CA GLU A 181 -19.14 9.70 9.78
C GLU A 181 -18.23 8.98 8.78
N VAL A 182 -18.20 9.45 7.54
CA VAL A 182 -17.33 8.90 6.50
C VAL A 182 -15.95 9.56 6.60
N ILE A 183 -14.90 8.75 6.62
CA ILE A 183 -13.53 9.23 6.54
C ILE A 183 -13.19 9.49 5.07
N LEU A 184 -12.77 10.70 4.77
CA LEU A 184 -12.33 11.15 3.44
C LEU A 184 -10.81 11.36 3.51
N SER A 185 -10.06 10.37 3.07
CA SER A 185 -8.61 10.28 3.22
C SER A 185 -7.90 10.56 1.89
N ASN A 186 -7.02 11.57 1.87
CA ASN A 186 -6.19 11.84 0.70
C ASN A 186 -4.98 10.91 0.70
N THR A 187 -5.24 9.65 0.43
CA THR A 187 -4.29 8.55 0.35
C THR A 187 -4.61 7.64 -0.83
N GLY A 188 -3.70 6.75 -1.16
CA GLY A 188 -3.88 5.76 -2.20
C GLY A 188 -2.62 4.93 -2.44
N TYR A 189 -2.76 3.94 -3.30
CA TYR A 189 -1.70 2.98 -3.62
C TYR A 189 -1.41 2.91 -5.13
N THR A 190 -1.75 3.99 -5.85
CA THR A 190 -1.68 4.03 -7.31
C THR A 190 -0.72 5.07 -7.86
N GLY A 191 -0.35 6.07 -7.06
CA GLY A 191 0.40 7.22 -7.53
C GLY A 191 -0.33 8.07 -8.57
N ALA A 192 -1.65 7.92 -8.69
CA ALA A 192 -2.48 8.67 -9.63
C ALA A 192 -3.34 9.74 -8.95
N GLY A 193 -3.18 9.92 -7.63
CA GLY A 193 -4.04 10.77 -6.83
C GLY A 193 -5.40 10.13 -6.53
N GLY A 194 -6.18 10.79 -5.72
CA GLY A 194 -7.50 10.35 -5.32
C GLY A 194 -7.67 10.21 -3.82
N PHE A 195 -8.73 9.51 -3.42
CA PHE A 195 -9.11 9.36 -2.01
C PHE A 195 -9.41 7.92 -1.68
N GLU A 196 -9.21 7.56 -0.41
CA GLU A 196 -9.74 6.36 0.21
C GLU A 196 -10.89 6.78 1.13
N ILE A 197 -12.00 6.07 1.05
CA ILE A 197 -13.25 6.39 1.73
C ILE A 197 -13.60 5.25 2.65
N TYR A 198 -13.75 5.54 3.96
CA TYR A 198 -14.08 4.56 4.99
C TYR A 198 -15.47 4.86 5.53
N PHE A 199 -16.28 3.83 5.65
CA PHE A 199 -17.69 3.96 6.03
C PHE A 199 -18.19 2.70 6.75
N TYR A 200 -19.33 2.79 7.41
CA TYR A 200 -19.99 1.60 7.96
C TYR A 200 -20.52 0.71 6.84
N PRO A 201 -20.30 -0.63 6.90
CA PRO A 201 -20.62 -1.55 5.80
C PRO A 201 -22.07 -1.48 5.28
N GLN A 202 -23.04 -1.15 6.16
CA GLN A 202 -24.45 -0.98 5.76
C GLN A 202 -24.66 0.15 4.73
N TYR A 203 -23.72 1.08 4.59
CA TYR A 203 -23.78 2.16 3.59
C TYR A 203 -23.12 1.78 2.27
N GLY A 204 -22.48 0.61 2.18
CA GLY A 204 -21.65 0.21 1.06
C GLY A 204 -22.34 0.34 -0.28
N GLU A 205 -23.50 -0.31 -0.46
CA GLU A 205 -24.26 -0.26 -1.72
C GLU A 205 -24.68 1.16 -2.10
N LYS A 206 -25.16 1.94 -1.13
CA LYS A 206 -25.55 3.34 -1.36
C LYS A 206 -24.39 4.20 -1.82
N ILE A 207 -23.23 4.06 -1.17
CA ILE A 207 -22.01 4.81 -1.50
C ILE A 207 -21.48 4.38 -2.87
N TRP A 208 -21.42 3.08 -3.14
CA TRP A 208 -21.02 2.54 -4.44
C TRP A 208 -21.86 3.13 -5.58
N ASN A 209 -23.19 3.02 -5.47
CA ASN A 209 -24.09 3.52 -6.49
C ASN A 209 -23.96 5.03 -6.68
N ALA A 210 -23.83 5.80 -5.60
CA ALA A 210 -23.64 7.25 -5.67
C ALA A 210 -22.34 7.64 -6.38
N ILE A 211 -21.23 6.96 -6.09
CA ILE A 211 -19.94 7.22 -6.73
C ILE A 211 -20.02 6.93 -8.23
N PHE A 212 -20.58 5.78 -8.63
CA PHE A 212 -20.70 5.42 -10.04
C PHE A 212 -21.66 6.33 -10.79
N GLU A 213 -22.76 6.75 -10.18
CA GLU A 213 -23.67 7.73 -10.79
C GLU A 213 -22.99 9.10 -10.99
N ALA A 214 -22.29 9.58 -9.94
CA ALA A 214 -21.56 10.84 -10.01
C ALA A 214 -20.42 10.84 -11.03
N GLY A 215 -19.77 9.68 -11.22
CA GLY A 215 -18.61 9.54 -12.10
C GLY A 215 -18.94 9.14 -13.56
N LYS A 216 -20.21 8.95 -13.90
CA LYS A 216 -20.63 8.61 -15.28
C LYS A 216 -20.05 9.53 -16.36
N PRO A 217 -20.09 10.87 -16.19
CA PRO A 217 -19.55 11.78 -17.21
C PRO A 217 -18.04 11.59 -17.45
N GLU A 218 -17.30 11.17 -16.42
CA GLU A 218 -15.87 10.92 -16.48
C GLU A 218 -15.51 9.49 -16.90
N GLY A 219 -16.49 8.64 -17.16
CA GLY A 219 -16.27 7.25 -17.54
C GLY A 219 -15.70 6.39 -16.43
N ILE A 220 -16.10 6.66 -15.19
CA ILE A 220 -15.66 5.90 -14.00
C ILE A 220 -15.87 4.39 -14.16
N ARG A 221 -14.91 3.59 -13.72
CA ARG A 221 -14.96 2.12 -13.83
C ARG A 221 -14.56 1.44 -12.54
N PRO A 222 -15.09 0.23 -12.28
CA PRO A 222 -14.58 -0.63 -11.23
C PRO A 222 -13.23 -1.21 -11.64
N ILE A 223 -12.32 -1.34 -10.70
CA ILE A 223 -10.93 -1.74 -10.92
C ILE A 223 -10.59 -2.92 -10.01
N GLY A 224 -9.99 -3.96 -10.57
CA GLY A 224 -9.60 -5.16 -9.84
C GLY A 224 -8.20 -5.10 -9.25
N LEU A 225 -7.86 -6.12 -8.45
CA LEU A 225 -6.57 -6.22 -7.77
C LEU A 225 -5.39 -6.41 -8.74
N GLY A 226 -5.62 -6.94 -9.94
CA GLY A 226 -4.59 -7.05 -10.96
C GLY A 226 -4.04 -5.70 -11.40
N ALA A 227 -4.91 -4.72 -11.65
CA ALA A 227 -4.50 -3.35 -11.97
C ALA A 227 -3.93 -2.62 -10.74
N ARG A 228 -4.43 -2.91 -9.52
CA ARG A 228 -3.83 -2.40 -8.27
C ARG A 228 -2.36 -2.76 -8.19
N ASP A 229 -1.98 -4.00 -8.51
CA ASP A 229 -0.59 -4.44 -8.47
C ASP A 229 0.28 -3.78 -9.56
N THR A 230 -0.21 -3.67 -10.79
CA THR A 230 0.55 -2.99 -11.86
C THR A 230 0.75 -1.50 -11.58
N LEU A 231 -0.27 -0.82 -11.02
CA LEU A 231 -0.20 0.60 -10.66
C LEU A 231 0.81 0.88 -9.53
N ARG A 232 0.72 0.11 -8.43
CA ARG A 232 1.64 0.30 -7.30
C ARG A 232 3.09 0.03 -7.69
N LEU A 233 3.32 -0.97 -8.54
CA LEU A 233 4.67 -1.34 -8.98
C LEU A 233 5.30 -0.26 -9.86
N GLU A 234 4.53 0.36 -10.75
CA GLU A 234 5.02 1.49 -11.57
C GLU A 234 5.52 2.67 -10.74
N VAL A 235 5.01 2.85 -9.53
CA VAL A 235 5.46 3.92 -8.61
C VAL A 235 6.43 3.44 -7.54
N GLY A 236 6.72 2.13 -7.51
CA GLY A 236 7.70 1.55 -6.59
C GLY A 236 7.20 1.36 -5.17
N PHE A 237 5.89 1.23 -4.96
CA PHE A 237 5.34 0.94 -3.63
C PHE A 237 5.50 -0.54 -3.30
N CYS A 238 5.98 -0.83 -2.10
CA CYS A 238 6.15 -2.19 -1.61
C CYS A 238 4.82 -2.92 -1.45
N LEU A 239 4.84 -4.22 -1.71
CA LEU A 239 3.79 -5.15 -1.33
C LEU A 239 4.36 -6.10 -0.26
N TYR A 240 3.72 -6.10 0.92
CA TYR A 240 4.11 -7.03 1.98
C TYR A 240 3.91 -8.49 1.53
N GLY A 241 4.87 -9.33 1.87
CA GLY A 241 4.93 -10.72 1.41
C GLY A 241 5.75 -10.90 0.12
N ASN A 242 5.96 -9.81 -0.62
CA ASN A 242 6.80 -9.80 -1.82
C ASN A 242 8.08 -8.97 -1.60
N ASP A 243 7.94 -7.65 -1.49
CA ASP A 243 9.06 -6.71 -1.44
C ASP A 243 9.58 -6.47 -0.02
N ILE A 244 8.73 -6.65 0.96
CA ILE A 244 9.04 -6.59 2.40
C ILE A 244 8.42 -7.78 3.11
N THR A 245 9.14 -8.33 4.08
CA THR A 245 8.77 -9.53 4.82
C THR A 245 9.33 -9.49 6.24
N ASP A 246 9.06 -10.53 7.00
CA ASP A 246 9.62 -10.76 8.35
C ASP A 246 11.13 -10.96 8.37
N THR A 247 11.77 -11.14 7.22
CA THR A 247 13.22 -11.32 7.06
C THR A 247 13.93 -10.17 6.34
N THR A 248 13.20 -9.10 6.00
CA THR A 248 13.77 -7.90 5.38
C THR A 248 13.72 -6.72 6.34
N SER A 249 14.83 -5.99 6.49
CA SER A 249 14.85 -4.80 7.33
C SER A 249 14.27 -3.58 6.61
N PRO A 250 13.67 -2.63 7.35
CA PRO A 250 13.24 -1.36 6.75
C PRO A 250 14.37 -0.61 6.03
N LEU A 251 15.60 -0.68 6.52
CA LEU A 251 16.74 0.00 5.91
C LEU A 251 17.12 -0.62 4.56
N GLU A 252 17.10 -1.96 4.47
CA GLU A 252 17.32 -2.67 3.20
C GLU A 252 16.22 -2.39 2.17
N ALA A 253 14.98 -2.22 2.64
CA ALA A 253 13.82 -1.94 1.82
C ALA A 253 13.72 -0.48 1.32
N GLY A 254 14.68 0.37 1.69
CA GLY A 254 14.63 1.79 1.36
C GLY A 254 13.63 2.59 2.23
N LEU A 255 13.17 2.02 3.33
CA LEU A 255 12.22 2.62 4.28
C LEU A 255 12.91 3.29 5.48
N GLY A 256 14.18 3.67 5.33
CA GLY A 256 14.92 4.38 6.37
C GLY A 256 14.30 5.72 6.75
N TRP A 257 13.58 6.36 5.82
CA TRP A 257 12.90 7.64 6.07
C TRP A 257 11.73 7.53 7.07
N ILE A 258 11.15 6.35 7.25
CA ILE A 258 10.13 6.04 8.28
C ILE A 258 10.70 5.26 9.46
N THR A 259 12.02 5.07 9.55
CA THR A 259 12.68 4.37 10.67
C THR A 259 13.43 5.39 11.50
N LYS A 260 12.77 5.89 12.55
CA LYS A 260 13.25 7.01 13.35
C LYS A 260 14.13 6.52 14.50
N LEU A 261 15.43 6.50 14.25
CA LEU A 261 16.46 6.11 15.24
C LEU A 261 16.86 7.32 16.11
N ILE A 262 15.89 7.83 16.86
CA ILE A 262 16.03 8.97 17.76
C ILE A 262 15.97 8.52 19.22
N PRO A 263 16.60 9.25 20.17
CA PRO A 263 16.66 8.84 21.60
C PRO A 263 15.28 8.65 22.24
N GLU A 264 14.30 9.46 21.82
CA GLU A 264 12.96 9.50 22.42
C GLU A 264 12.08 8.32 22.01
N LYS A 265 12.52 7.52 21.03
CA LYS A 265 11.79 6.33 20.58
C LYS A 265 12.51 5.05 21.01
N ASN A 266 11.70 4.10 21.44
CA ASN A 266 12.16 2.72 21.64
C ASN A 266 11.12 1.78 21.02
N PHE A 267 11.58 0.84 20.19
CA PHE A 267 10.76 -0.14 19.51
C PHE A 267 11.58 -1.41 19.21
N PRO A 268 10.95 -2.55 18.89
CA PRO A 268 11.66 -3.79 18.62
C PRO A 268 12.77 -3.62 17.58
N SER A 269 13.92 -4.22 17.85
CA SER A 269 15.10 -4.19 16.96
C SER A 269 15.72 -2.81 16.69
N LYS A 270 15.39 -1.77 17.43
CA LYS A 270 16.00 -0.44 17.22
C LYS A 270 17.54 -0.51 17.24
N ALA A 271 18.13 -1.16 18.22
CA ALA A 271 19.59 -1.30 18.33
C ALA A 271 20.20 -2.03 17.11
N PHE A 272 19.51 -3.04 16.58
CA PHE A 272 19.91 -3.72 15.35
C PHE A 272 19.91 -2.76 14.15
N PHE A 273 18.89 -1.91 14.01
CA PHE A 273 18.83 -0.93 12.92
C PHE A 273 19.87 0.18 13.08
N GLU A 274 20.18 0.60 14.30
CA GLU A 274 21.28 1.54 14.58
C GLU A 274 22.62 0.96 14.15
N GLN A 275 22.90 -0.30 14.50
CA GLN A 275 24.09 -1.01 14.07
C GLN A 275 24.12 -1.16 12.54
N GLN A 276 23.04 -1.61 11.92
CA GLN A 276 22.93 -1.76 10.46
C GLN A 276 23.17 -0.44 9.72
N LYS A 277 22.68 0.67 10.29
CA LYS A 277 22.93 2.00 9.74
C LYS A 277 24.40 2.41 9.84
N ALA A 278 25.07 2.08 10.95
CA ALA A 278 26.48 2.41 11.16
C ALA A 278 27.41 1.57 10.28
N GLU A 279 27.14 0.28 10.15
CA GLU A 279 27.95 -0.66 9.36
C GLU A 279 27.62 -0.62 7.85
N GLY A 280 26.44 -0.13 7.50
CA GLY A 280 25.88 -0.17 6.14
C GLY A 280 25.10 -1.46 5.85
N ILE A 281 24.11 -1.33 4.98
CA ILE A 281 23.32 -2.47 4.51
C ILE A 281 24.11 -3.31 3.48
N LYS A 282 23.92 -4.62 3.49
CA LYS A 282 24.60 -5.55 2.56
C LYS A 282 23.85 -5.72 1.24
N ARG A 283 22.54 -5.55 1.26
CA ARG A 283 21.64 -5.63 0.12
C ARG A 283 20.64 -4.48 0.14
N LYS A 284 20.05 -4.16 -1.00
CA LYS A 284 19.07 -3.08 -1.09
C LYS A 284 17.98 -3.44 -2.08
N LEU A 285 16.73 -3.13 -1.72
CA LEU A 285 15.60 -3.18 -2.63
C LEU A 285 15.76 -2.05 -3.67
N VAL A 286 15.74 -2.41 -4.95
CA VAL A 286 15.84 -1.49 -6.08
C VAL A 286 14.65 -1.68 -7.01
N ALA A 287 14.28 -0.62 -7.74
CA ALA A 287 13.41 -0.72 -8.89
C ALA A 287 14.26 -0.88 -10.15
N PHE A 288 13.77 -1.61 -11.14
CA PHE A 288 14.46 -1.81 -12.41
C PHE A 288 13.49 -1.85 -13.59
N LYS A 289 14.05 -1.55 -14.75
CA LYS A 289 13.33 -1.57 -16.03
C LYS A 289 14.12 -2.42 -17.01
N LEU A 290 13.43 -3.34 -17.72
CA LEU A 290 14.04 -4.13 -18.78
C LEU A 290 14.34 -3.26 -20.01
N SER A 291 15.49 -3.51 -20.62
CA SER A 291 15.83 -3.04 -21.97
C SER A 291 15.44 -4.08 -23.03
N ASP A 292 15.49 -5.36 -22.66
CA ASP A 292 15.09 -6.47 -23.52
C ASP A 292 13.57 -6.76 -23.37
N LYS A 293 13.02 -7.45 -24.36
CA LYS A 293 11.64 -7.93 -24.32
C LYS A 293 11.50 -9.08 -23.32
N GLY A 294 10.59 -8.92 -22.36
CA GLY A 294 10.30 -9.93 -21.37
C GLY A 294 9.45 -9.40 -20.23
N VAL A 295 9.01 -10.29 -19.36
CA VAL A 295 8.24 -9.97 -18.17
C VAL A 295 8.95 -10.55 -16.97
N PRO A 296 9.50 -9.72 -16.07
CA PRO A 296 10.09 -10.23 -14.83
C PRO A 296 8.99 -10.76 -13.91
N ARG A 297 9.34 -11.76 -13.11
CA ARG A 297 8.44 -12.36 -12.13
C ARG A 297 9.17 -12.54 -10.80
N SER A 298 8.42 -12.60 -9.71
CA SER A 298 8.95 -12.92 -8.38
C SER A 298 9.78 -14.20 -8.43
N HIS A 299 10.87 -14.20 -7.67
CA HIS A 299 11.83 -15.31 -7.55
C HIS A 299 12.73 -15.53 -8.76
N TYR A 300 12.66 -14.69 -9.79
CA TYR A 300 13.69 -14.72 -10.83
C TYR A 300 15.00 -14.16 -10.27
N GLU A 301 16.09 -14.84 -10.60
CA GLU A 301 17.43 -14.42 -10.20
C GLU A 301 17.84 -13.13 -10.92
N ILE A 302 18.59 -12.28 -10.21
CA ILE A 302 19.25 -11.11 -10.78
C ILE A 302 20.75 -11.41 -10.84
N ALA A 303 21.35 -11.21 -12.01
CA ALA A 303 22.77 -11.45 -12.25
C ALA A 303 23.51 -10.17 -12.66
N ASP A 304 24.83 -10.19 -12.50
CA ASP A 304 25.74 -9.21 -13.09
C ASP A 304 26.08 -9.54 -14.57
N ALA A 305 26.94 -8.74 -15.18
CA ALA A 305 27.37 -8.96 -16.58
C ALA A 305 28.07 -10.30 -16.79
N ASP A 306 28.80 -10.77 -15.79
CA ASP A 306 29.57 -12.03 -15.84
C ASP A 306 28.68 -13.25 -15.57
N GLY A 307 27.44 -13.04 -15.14
CA GLY A 307 26.47 -14.10 -14.83
C GLY A 307 26.48 -14.55 -13.37
N ASN A 308 27.18 -13.84 -12.49
CA ASN A 308 27.14 -14.13 -11.07
C ASN A 308 25.79 -13.66 -10.50
N ILE A 309 25.15 -14.47 -9.65
CA ILE A 309 23.90 -14.10 -9.00
C ILE A 309 24.17 -13.06 -7.94
N ILE A 310 23.51 -11.91 -8.08
CA ILE A 310 23.64 -10.74 -7.18
C ILE A 310 22.37 -10.42 -6.42
N GLY A 311 21.27 -11.10 -6.73
CA GLY A 311 19.99 -10.83 -6.07
C GLY A 311 18.82 -11.62 -6.64
N GLU A 312 17.62 -11.21 -6.24
CA GLU A 312 16.36 -11.84 -6.62
C GLU A 312 15.26 -10.80 -6.83
N VAL A 313 14.40 -11.04 -7.82
CA VAL A 313 13.19 -10.25 -8.08
C VAL A 313 12.14 -10.56 -7.03
N THR A 314 11.57 -9.53 -6.44
CA THR A 314 10.47 -9.63 -5.48
C THR A 314 9.10 -9.38 -6.12
N SER A 315 9.04 -8.43 -7.05
CA SER A 315 7.84 -8.12 -7.83
C SER A 315 8.21 -7.78 -9.26
N GLY A 316 7.39 -8.20 -10.21
CA GLY A 316 7.63 -7.90 -11.61
C GLY A 316 6.37 -8.03 -12.46
N THR A 317 6.26 -7.18 -13.48
CA THR A 317 5.14 -7.16 -14.43
C THR A 317 5.53 -6.54 -15.76
N MET A 318 4.65 -6.66 -16.74
CA MET A 318 4.64 -5.79 -17.92
C MET A 318 3.91 -4.50 -17.55
N SER A 319 4.61 -3.36 -17.58
CA SER A 319 3.98 -2.06 -17.31
C SER A 319 2.99 -1.70 -18.42
N PRO A 320 1.71 -1.48 -18.10
CA PRO A 320 0.74 -1.01 -19.10
C PRO A 320 1.06 0.38 -19.63
N THR A 321 1.60 1.27 -18.79
CA THR A 321 1.96 2.64 -19.19
C THR A 321 3.23 2.66 -20.03
N LEU A 322 4.30 1.99 -19.60
CA LEU A 322 5.62 2.04 -20.23
C LEU A 322 5.79 1.00 -21.34
N LYS A 323 4.92 0.00 -21.41
CA LYS A 323 4.95 -1.12 -22.38
C LYS A 323 6.28 -1.89 -22.37
N THR A 324 6.87 -2.01 -21.19
CA THR A 324 8.10 -2.77 -20.95
C THR A 324 8.03 -3.49 -19.62
N GLY A 325 8.88 -4.50 -19.44
CA GLY A 325 9.01 -5.20 -18.18
C GLY A 325 9.62 -4.29 -17.11
N ILE A 326 8.98 -4.24 -15.96
CA ILE A 326 9.44 -3.53 -14.77
C ILE A 326 9.41 -4.43 -13.56
N GLY A 327 10.19 -4.12 -12.55
CA GLY A 327 10.17 -4.87 -11.31
C GLY A 327 10.88 -4.19 -10.16
N MET A 328 10.82 -4.86 -9.04
CA MET A 328 11.59 -4.58 -7.83
C MET A 328 12.31 -5.85 -7.41
N GLY A 329 13.45 -5.70 -6.74
CA GLY A 329 14.20 -6.83 -6.23
C GLY A 329 15.35 -6.40 -5.33
N TYR A 330 15.82 -7.32 -4.50
CA TYR A 330 17.00 -7.09 -3.69
C TYR A 330 18.24 -7.42 -4.51
N VAL A 331 19.21 -6.53 -4.50
CA VAL A 331 20.54 -6.74 -5.05
C VAL A 331 21.60 -6.48 -3.99
N LYS A 332 22.79 -7.06 -4.13
CA LYS A 332 23.95 -6.70 -3.32
C LYS A 332 24.17 -5.19 -3.40
N LYS A 333 24.55 -4.57 -2.30
CA LYS A 333 24.62 -3.10 -2.15
C LYS A 333 25.43 -2.41 -3.24
N GLU A 334 26.53 -3.00 -3.67
CA GLU A 334 27.41 -2.49 -4.73
C GLU A 334 26.74 -2.36 -6.11
N PHE A 335 25.64 -3.08 -6.34
CA PHE A 335 24.86 -3.03 -7.59
C PHE A 335 23.60 -2.16 -7.47
N SER A 336 23.40 -1.44 -6.38
CA SER A 336 22.14 -0.73 -6.10
C SER A 336 22.06 0.70 -6.62
N ALA A 337 23.13 1.23 -7.20
CA ALA A 337 23.13 2.59 -7.73
C ALA A 337 22.23 2.72 -8.98
N ILE A 338 21.51 3.86 -9.08
CA ILE A 338 20.71 4.16 -10.27
C ILE A 338 21.60 4.20 -11.50
N GLY A 339 21.13 3.60 -12.61
CA GLY A 339 21.89 3.44 -13.85
C GLY A 339 22.76 2.19 -13.90
N THR A 340 22.84 1.41 -12.82
CA THR A 340 23.62 0.16 -12.83
C THR A 340 22.96 -0.86 -13.75
N PRO A 341 23.70 -1.43 -14.73
CA PRO A 341 23.20 -2.53 -15.54
C PRO A 341 23.12 -3.82 -14.71
N ILE A 342 21.99 -4.48 -14.80
CA ILE A 342 21.71 -5.78 -14.19
C ILE A 342 21.04 -6.69 -15.21
N TYR A 343 20.92 -7.96 -14.91
CA TYR A 343 20.34 -8.95 -15.81
C TYR A 343 19.33 -9.81 -15.06
N ILE A 344 18.13 -9.92 -15.61
CA ILE A 344 17.08 -10.78 -15.05
C ILE A 344 17.18 -12.14 -15.74
N VAL A 345 17.36 -13.19 -14.96
CA VAL A 345 17.51 -14.55 -15.50
C VAL A 345 16.13 -15.17 -15.68
N VAL A 346 15.74 -15.36 -16.92
CA VAL A 346 14.45 -15.92 -17.30
C VAL A 346 14.67 -17.19 -18.11
N ARG A 347 14.37 -18.35 -17.56
CA ARG A 347 14.55 -19.65 -18.23
C ARG A 347 15.95 -19.82 -18.81
N GLY A 348 16.98 -19.45 -18.04
CA GLY A 348 18.38 -19.55 -18.45
C GLY A 348 18.88 -18.46 -19.40
N ARG A 349 18.04 -17.48 -19.74
CA ARG A 349 18.43 -16.31 -20.54
C ARG A 349 18.60 -15.09 -19.66
N LYS A 350 19.64 -14.32 -19.89
CA LYS A 350 19.87 -13.04 -19.24
C LYS A 350 19.16 -11.93 -20.04
N LEU A 351 18.15 -11.31 -19.46
CA LEU A 351 17.48 -10.13 -20.03
C LEU A 351 18.12 -8.87 -19.43
N ALA A 352 18.63 -8.00 -20.27
CA ALA A 352 19.24 -6.76 -19.85
C ALA A 352 18.21 -5.84 -19.19
N ALA A 353 18.62 -5.24 -18.08
CA ALA A 353 17.83 -4.29 -17.30
C ALA A 353 18.74 -3.23 -16.68
N GLU A 354 18.15 -2.19 -16.18
CA GLU A 354 18.85 -1.10 -15.49
C GLU A 354 18.11 -0.76 -14.17
N VAL A 355 18.89 -0.50 -13.13
CA VAL A 355 18.37 0.03 -11.87
C VAL A 355 17.89 1.46 -12.11
N VAL A 356 16.62 1.74 -11.76
CA VAL A 356 15.98 3.04 -11.97
C VAL A 356 15.47 3.63 -10.65
N LYS A 357 15.26 4.93 -10.65
CA LYS A 357 14.62 5.62 -9.53
C LYS A 357 13.10 5.53 -9.66
N PRO A 358 12.35 5.06 -8.64
CA PRO A 358 10.91 5.22 -8.65
C PRO A 358 10.49 6.70 -8.44
N PRO A 359 9.34 7.13 -8.93
CA PRO A 359 8.39 6.38 -9.74
C PRO A 359 8.95 6.06 -11.14
N MET A 360 8.62 4.87 -11.68
CA MET A 360 9.09 4.46 -12.99
C MET A 360 8.28 5.08 -14.13
N ARG A 361 6.98 5.32 -13.94
CA ARG A 361 6.18 6.19 -14.80
C ARG A 361 6.18 7.63 -14.27
N LEU A 362 5.92 8.59 -15.14
CA LEU A 362 5.68 9.97 -14.70
C LEU A 362 4.40 10.01 -13.85
N VAL A 363 4.47 10.70 -12.74
CA VAL A 363 3.32 11.05 -11.89
C VAL A 363 3.28 12.57 -11.83
N ASP A 364 2.09 13.13 -12.06
CA ASP A 364 1.85 14.59 -12.03
C ASP A 364 1.68 15.08 -10.59
#